data_168002f5e90a247e0af69853579c6342
#
_entry.id   168002f5e90a247e0af69853579c6342
#
_cell.length_a   1.000
_cell.length_b   1.000
_cell.length_c   1.000
_cell.angle_alpha   90.00
_cell.angle_beta   90.00
_cell.angle_gamma   90.00
#
_symmetry.space_group_name_H-M   'P 1'
#
loop_
_entity.id
_entity.type
_entity.pdbx_description
1 polymer ?
#
loop_
_entity_poly.entity_id
_entity_poly.type
_entity_poly.pdbx_seq_one_letter_code
_entity_poly.pdbx_strand_id
1 'polypeptide(L)'
;MRKETVRNQRCAGTKADFLLALFIGRSPETETACPASSGMKRSGIEVCTAGEWVATKEIKRLQRIKMIELWNVNKTYETGNKALRNINITVEDGEFVFIIGRSGSGKSTLLKLLLKEVEPTSGKIIVNDMNLGKMPRRYIPKYRRRLGMIFQDFRLLKDRNVYENVAFAQRVIGASARSIRESVPTMLTMVGLSSKYKFYPQQLSGGEQQRVAIARALINRPEILLADEPTGNLDGHNSMEIMKLLDEINKRGTTVIVVTHSHEIVDRMKRRVITMDRGTIVSDEKKGGYTHED
;
A
#
# COMPACT_ATOMS: atom_id res chain seq x y z
N MET A 1 13.98 34.83 -45.87
CA MET A 1 12.97 33.83 -45.52
C MET A 1 13.71 32.60 -44.97
N ARG A 2 13.81 32.47 -43.66
CA ARG A 2 14.39 31.29 -42.97
C ARG A 2 13.25 30.49 -42.34
N LYS A 3 13.14 29.22 -42.72
CA LYS A 3 12.21 28.25 -42.10
C LYS A 3 12.91 27.65 -40.86
N GLU A 4 12.33 27.88 -39.70
CA GLU A 4 12.73 27.19 -38.46
C GLU A 4 12.03 25.81 -38.39
N THR A 5 12.86 24.78 -38.27
CA THR A 5 12.42 23.40 -38.14
C THR A 5 12.27 23.09 -36.64
N VAL A 6 11.03 22.95 -36.19
CA VAL A 6 10.71 22.50 -34.82
C VAL A 6 10.97 21.00 -34.74
N ARG A 7 11.99 20.60 -33.95
CA ARG A 7 12.27 19.20 -33.60
C ARG A 7 11.25 18.69 -32.57
N ASN A 8 10.43 17.76 -33.00
CA ASN A 8 9.63 16.92 -32.10
C ASN A 8 10.56 16.03 -31.26
N GLN A 9 10.71 16.35 -29.97
CA GLN A 9 11.23 15.40 -28.99
C GLN A 9 10.09 14.43 -28.60
N ARG A 10 10.15 13.21 -29.10
CA ARG A 10 9.34 12.07 -28.64
C ARG A 10 9.85 11.67 -27.25
N CYS A 11 9.05 11.87 -26.22
CA CYS A 11 9.26 11.20 -24.94
C CYS A 11 9.06 9.71 -25.14
N ALA A 12 10.15 8.96 -25.12
CA ALA A 12 10.12 7.50 -25.15
C ALA A 12 9.80 6.98 -23.74
N GLY A 13 8.51 6.90 -23.41
CA GLY A 13 8.06 6.08 -22.30
C GLY A 13 8.30 4.60 -22.64
N THR A 14 8.89 3.84 -21.74
CA THR A 14 9.18 2.44 -21.97
C THR A 14 7.88 1.63 -22.02
N LYS A 15 7.89 0.51 -22.75
CA LYS A 15 6.73 -0.41 -22.86
C LYS A 15 6.25 -0.90 -21.49
N ALA A 16 7.13 -0.87 -20.47
CA ALA A 16 6.84 -1.19 -19.09
C ALA A 16 5.94 -0.14 -18.42
N ASP A 17 6.13 1.16 -18.69
CA ASP A 17 5.33 2.24 -18.10
C ASP A 17 3.90 2.23 -18.62
N PHE A 18 3.70 1.86 -19.89
CA PHE A 18 2.37 1.75 -20.50
C PHE A 18 1.57 0.56 -19.95
N LEU A 19 2.21 -0.60 -19.80
CA LEU A 19 1.60 -1.80 -19.20
C LEU A 19 1.24 -1.56 -17.72
N LEU A 20 2.05 -0.77 -17.04
CA LEU A 20 1.87 -0.44 -15.64
C LEU A 20 0.68 0.52 -15.41
N ALA A 21 0.46 1.50 -16.30
CA ALA A 21 -0.69 2.40 -16.25
C ALA A 21 -2.02 1.64 -16.41
N LEU A 22 -2.06 0.61 -17.27
CA LEU A 22 -3.20 -0.29 -17.43
C LEU A 22 -3.46 -1.14 -16.17
N PHE A 23 -2.40 -1.47 -15.43
CA PHE A 23 -2.51 -2.29 -14.21
C PHE A 23 -3.11 -1.50 -13.04
N ILE A 24 -2.91 -0.17 -12.97
CA ILE A 24 -3.40 0.69 -11.88
C ILE A 24 -4.84 1.19 -12.12
N GLY A 25 -5.44 0.91 -13.31
CA GLY A 25 -6.83 1.29 -13.60
C GLY A 25 -7.06 2.80 -13.76
N ARG A 26 -6.02 3.59 -13.97
CA ARG A 26 -6.13 4.97 -14.44
C ARG A 26 -6.15 4.94 -15.95
N SER A 27 -7.32 5.18 -16.56
CA SER A 27 -7.41 5.48 -17.98
C SER A 27 -6.55 6.70 -18.29
N PRO A 28 -5.75 6.69 -19.38
CA PRO A 28 -5.16 7.93 -19.87
C PRO A 28 -6.32 8.85 -20.27
N GLU A 29 -6.47 9.97 -19.57
CA GLU A 29 -7.40 11.02 -19.98
C GLU A 29 -6.96 11.49 -21.38
N THR A 30 -7.74 11.12 -22.38
CA THR A 30 -7.65 11.73 -23.71
C THR A 30 -8.10 13.17 -23.56
N GLU A 31 -7.17 14.10 -23.66
CA GLU A 31 -7.47 15.51 -23.90
C GLU A 31 -8.22 15.63 -25.23
N THR A 32 -9.54 15.64 -25.17
CA THR A 32 -10.36 16.09 -26.28
C THR A 32 -10.48 17.61 -26.18
N ALA A 33 -9.82 18.28 -27.09
CA ALA A 33 -9.95 19.71 -27.32
C ALA A 33 -11.43 20.08 -27.53
N CYS A 34 -11.93 21.07 -26.79
CA CYS A 34 -13.22 21.66 -27.04
C CYS A 34 -13.14 22.54 -28.33
N PRO A 35 -14.02 22.35 -29.31
CA PRO A 35 -14.16 23.32 -30.39
C PRO A 35 -14.91 24.56 -29.91
N ALA A 36 -14.36 25.72 -30.22
CA ALA A 36 -15.03 26.99 -30.05
C ALA A 36 -16.23 27.06 -31.01
N SER A 37 -17.44 27.24 -30.49
CA SER A 37 -18.58 27.69 -31.27
C SER A 37 -19.45 28.65 -30.49
N SER A 38 -19.75 29.73 -31.18
CA SER A 38 -20.57 30.89 -30.86
C SER A 38 -21.98 30.59 -30.37
N GLY A 39 -22.39 31.30 -29.34
CA GLY A 39 -23.72 31.86 -29.13
C GLY A 39 -24.93 30.95 -29.03
N MET A 40 -25.46 30.81 -27.80
CA MET A 40 -26.90 30.98 -27.55
C MET A 40 -27.20 30.99 -26.03
N LYS A 41 -27.85 32.07 -25.59
CA LYS A 41 -28.37 32.21 -24.21
C LYS A 41 -29.59 31.33 -24.02
N ARG A 42 -29.59 30.45 -23.01
CA ARG A 42 -30.80 30.06 -22.25
C ARG A 42 -30.43 29.48 -20.89
N SER A 43 -30.96 30.15 -19.86
CA SER A 43 -31.33 29.70 -18.51
C SER A 43 -30.45 28.68 -17.77
N GLY A 44 -29.71 29.17 -16.77
CA GLY A 44 -29.57 28.44 -15.47
C GLY A 44 -28.60 27.29 -15.43
N ILE A 45 -27.44 27.37 -16.08
CA ILE A 45 -26.30 26.48 -15.81
C ILE A 45 -25.11 27.39 -15.51
N GLU A 46 -24.67 27.37 -14.24
CA GLU A 46 -23.40 28.00 -13.85
C GLU A 46 -22.26 27.29 -14.58
N VAL A 47 -21.67 28.01 -15.55
CA VAL A 47 -20.47 27.52 -16.24
C VAL A 47 -19.30 27.75 -15.32
N CYS A 48 -18.85 26.68 -14.62
CA CYS A 48 -17.60 26.71 -13.88
C CYS A 48 -16.45 27.09 -14.83
N THR A 49 -15.80 28.21 -14.56
CA THR A 49 -14.64 28.67 -15.35
C THR A 49 -13.44 27.73 -15.08
N ALA A 50 -12.52 27.61 -16.04
CA ALA A 50 -11.33 26.78 -15.91
C ALA A 50 -10.51 27.05 -14.63
N GLY A 51 -10.59 28.27 -14.08
CA GLY A 51 -9.98 28.65 -12.80
C GLY A 51 -10.61 27.95 -11.58
N GLU A 52 -11.92 27.70 -11.56
CA GLU A 52 -12.60 26.99 -10.46
C GLU A 52 -12.30 25.49 -10.46
N TRP A 53 -12.04 24.91 -11.63
CA TRP A 53 -11.62 23.51 -11.75
C TRP A 53 -10.19 23.28 -11.20
N VAL A 54 -9.29 24.24 -11.40
CA VAL A 54 -7.93 24.20 -10.84
C VAL A 54 -8.00 24.39 -9.32
N ALA A 55 -8.80 25.35 -8.84
CA ALA A 55 -8.99 25.61 -7.42
C ALA A 55 -9.62 24.41 -6.68
N THR A 56 -10.60 23.72 -7.27
CA THR A 56 -11.19 22.51 -6.65
C THR A 56 -10.25 21.31 -6.65
N LYS A 57 -9.38 21.15 -7.66
CA LYS A 57 -8.30 20.15 -7.62
C LYS A 57 -7.25 20.49 -6.57
N GLU A 58 -6.92 21.76 -6.40
CA GLU A 58 -5.94 22.23 -5.42
C GLU A 58 -6.48 22.18 -3.99
N ILE A 59 -7.75 22.49 -3.76
CA ILE A 59 -8.44 22.34 -2.46
C ILE A 59 -8.55 20.86 -2.06
N LYS A 60 -8.83 19.94 -3.00
CA LYS A 60 -8.77 18.49 -2.74
C LYS A 60 -7.35 17.97 -2.47
N ARG A 61 -6.33 18.65 -3.00
CA ARG A 61 -4.91 18.34 -2.72
C ARG A 61 -4.48 18.85 -1.34
N LEU A 62 -5.16 19.87 -0.81
CA LEU A 62 -4.92 20.44 0.53
C LEU A 62 -5.66 19.69 1.64
N GLN A 63 -6.75 18.98 1.34
CA GLN A 63 -7.38 18.05 2.28
C GLN A 63 -6.72 16.69 2.12
N ARG A 64 -5.64 16.45 2.88
CA ARG A 64 -5.03 15.12 2.97
C ARG A 64 -6.08 14.13 3.45
N ILE A 65 -6.47 13.21 2.55
CA ILE A 65 -7.48 12.21 2.86
C ILE A 65 -6.89 11.25 3.89
N LYS A 66 -7.54 11.13 5.03
CA LYS A 66 -7.12 10.22 6.08
C LYS A 66 -7.48 8.80 5.69
N MET A 67 -6.47 7.96 5.53
CA MET A 67 -6.66 6.56 5.17
C MET A 67 -6.93 5.68 6.38
N ILE A 68 -6.24 5.93 7.49
CA ILE A 68 -6.38 5.18 8.75
C ILE A 68 -6.45 6.16 9.91
N GLU A 69 -7.43 5.98 10.78
CA GLU A 69 -7.57 6.74 12.03
C GLU A 69 -7.85 5.78 13.19
N LEU A 70 -7.03 5.87 14.22
CA LEU A 70 -7.23 5.20 15.50
C LEU A 70 -7.45 6.27 16.57
N TRP A 71 -8.50 6.11 17.36
CA TRP A 71 -8.91 7.06 18.40
C TRP A 71 -9.06 6.35 19.74
N ASN A 72 -8.18 6.65 20.69
CA ASN A 72 -8.16 6.10 22.04
C ASN A 72 -8.30 4.57 22.07
N VAL A 73 -7.62 3.88 21.13
CA VAL A 73 -7.74 2.43 20.94
C VAL A 73 -6.99 1.70 22.04
N ASN A 74 -7.72 0.82 22.74
CA ASN A 74 -7.17 -0.08 23.74
C ASN A 74 -7.43 -1.53 23.34
N LYS A 75 -6.48 -2.39 23.65
CA LYS A 75 -6.64 -3.85 23.50
C LYS A 75 -6.10 -4.58 24.70
N THR A 76 -7.00 -5.24 25.42
CA THR A 76 -6.67 -6.21 26.48
C THR A 76 -7.13 -7.57 26.00
N TYR A 77 -6.25 -8.59 26.07
CA TYR A 77 -6.60 -9.97 25.78
C TYR A 77 -7.26 -10.64 27.00
N GLU A 78 -7.95 -11.74 26.80
CA GLU A 78 -8.62 -12.51 27.87
C GLU A 78 -7.67 -12.96 28.97
N THR A 79 -6.40 -13.13 28.64
CA THR A 79 -5.31 -13.42 29.58
C THR A 79 -4.96 -12.25 30.50
N GLY A 80 -5.66 -11.11 30.42
CA GLY A 80 -5.37 -9.88 31.15
C GLY A 80 -4.23 -9.03 30.58
N ASN A 81 -3.55 -9.49 29.52
CA ASN A 81 -2.46 -8.74 28.90
C ASN A 81 -3.01 -7.50 28.16
N LYS A 82 -2.57 -6.31 28.61
CA LYS A 82 -2.88 -5.01 27.98
C LYS A 82 -1.92 -4.74 26.84
N ALA A 83 -2.23 -5.25 25.65
CA ALA A 83 -1.36 -5.15 24.47
C ALA A 83 -1.30 -3.74 23.85
N LEU A 84 -2.39 -2.98 23.93
CA LEU A 84 -2.44 -1.59 23.45
C LEU A 84 -3.17 -0.71 24.47
N ARG A 85 -2.65 0.52 24.65
CA ARG A 85 -3.16 1.49 25.61
C ARG A 85 -3.24 2.87 24.96
N ASN A 86 -4.45 3.40 24.83
CA ASN A 86 -4.73 4.76 24.36
C ASN A 86 -4.00 5.10 23.04
N ILE A 87 -4.04 4.21 22.06
CA ILE A 87 -3.41 4.41 20.76
C ILE A 87 -4.20 5.43 19.96
N ASN A 88 -3.50 6.48 19.52
CA ASN A 88 -4.01 7.53 18.63
C ASN A 88 -3.05 7.64 17.44
N ILE A 89 -3.49 7.26 16.23
CA ILE A 89 -2.71 7.30 15.00
C ILE A 89 -3.61 7.83 13.89
N THR A 90 -3.06 8.71 13.05
CA THR A 90 -3.66 9.07 11.77
C THR A 90 -2.65 8.82 10.68
N VAL A 91 -2.99 8.01 9.66
CA VAL A 91 -2.17 7.78 8.45
C VAL A 91 -2.92 8.34 7.25
N GLU A 92 -2.23 9.14 6.45
CA GLU A 92 -2.79 9.78 5.26
C GLU A 92 -2.77 8.82 4.05
N ASP A 93 -3.60 9.09 3.05
CA ASP A 93 -3.58 8.31 1.80
C ASP A 93 -2.24 8.46 1.08
N GLY A 94 -1.70 7.33 0.61
CA GLY A 94 -0.39 7.28 -0.04
C GLY A 94 0.81 7.53 0.88
N GLU A 95 0.62 7.53 2.21
CA GLU A 95 1.71 7.70 3.16
C GLU A 95 2.52 6.40 3.33
N PHE A 96 3.83 6.53 3.56
CA PHE A 96 4.72 5.44 3.96
C PHE A 96 5.09 5.63 5.43
N VAL A 97 4.72 4.67 6.28
CA VAL A 97 4.90 4.76 7.74
C VAL A 97 5.65 3.54 8.26
N PHE A 98 6.70 3.75 9.03
CA PHE A 98 7.31 2.73 9.86
C PHE A 98 6.66 2.69 11.24
N ILE A 99 6.43 1.50 11.76
CA ILE A 99 6.06 1.26 13.16
C ILE A 99 7.17 0.43 13.78
N ILE A 100 7.89 1.03 14.71
CA ILE A 100 9.05 0.44 15.36
C ILE A 100 8.80 0.25 16.86
N GLY A 101 9.68 -0.52 17.50
CA GLY A 101 9.64 -0.78 18.95
C GLY A 101 10.11 -2.17 19.31
N ARG A 102 10.37 -2.40 20.58
CA ARG A 102 10.85 -3.68 21.11
C ARG A 102 9.86 -4.83 20.88
N SER A 103 10.31 -6.07 20.96
CA SER A 103 9.41 -7.22 20.93
C SER A 103 8.36 -7.10 22.05
N GLY A 104 7.12 -7.42 21.75
CA GLY A 104 6.01 -7.28 22.72
C GLY A 104 5.45 -5.87 22.88
N SER A 105 5.96 -4.84 22.16
CA SER A 105 5.43 -3.45 22.27
C SER A 105 4.02 -3.25 21.68
N GLY A 106 3.40 -4.27 21.09
CA GLY A 106 2.02 -4.20 20.58
C GLY A 106 1.89 -4.08 19.06
N LYS A 107 2.99 -4.01 18.28
CA LYS A 107 3.01 -3.82 16.83
C LYS A 107 2.15 -4.84 16.06
N SER A 108 2.36 -6.13 16.30
CA SER A 108 1.57 -7.19 15.63
C SER A 108 0.11 -7.18 16.09
N THR A 109 -0.20 -6.73 17.32
CA THR A 109 -1.58 -6.53 17.77
C THR A 109 -2.24 -5.39 17.00
N LEU A 110 -1.52 -4.31 16.73
CA LEU A 110 -2.00 -3.20 15.91
C LEU A 110 -2.32 -3.65 14.48
N LEU A 111 -1.44 -4.45 13.84
CA LEU A 111 -1.72 -5.03 12.52
C LEU A 111 -2.95 -5.95 12.54
N LYS A 112 -3.11 -6.79 13.57
CA LYS A 112 -4.29 -7.66 13.73
C LYS A 112 -5.59 -6.87 13.87
N LEU A 113 -5.56 -5.70 14.54
CA LEU A 113 -6.72 -4.81 14.61
C LEU A 113 -7.06 -4.24 13.23
N LEU A 114 -6.05 -3.77 12.47
CA LEU A 114 -6.24 -3.25 11.11
C LEU A 114 -6.74 -4.34 10.15
N LEU A 115 -6.29 -5.59 10.31
CA LEU A 115 -6.79 -6.74 9.55
C LEU A 115 -8.18 -7.22 10.01
N LYS A 116 -8.72 -6.64 11.10
CA LYS A 116 -9.97 -7.08 11.72
C LYS A 116 -9.92 -8.57 12.12
N GLU A 117 -8.73 -9.05 12.53
CA GLU A 117 -8.56 -10.38 13.13
C GLU A 117 -8.97 -10.40 14.60
N VAL A 118 -8.76 -9.28 15.28
CA VAL A 118 -9.18 -9.05 16.67
C VAL A 118 -9.94 -7.75 16.77
N GLU A 119 -10.80 -7.65 17.79
CA GLU A 119 -11.55 -6.44 18.11
C GLU A 119 -10.82 -5.60 19.16
N PRO A 120 -10.88 -4.27 19.09
CA PRO A 120 -10.43 -3.42 20.19
C PRO A 120 -11.32 -3.64 21.43
N THR A 121 -10.74 -3.49 22.63
CA THR A 121 -11.50 -3.51 23.88
C THR A 121 -12.28 -2.20 24.04
N SER A 122 -11.68 -1.10 23.60
CA SER A 122 -12.33 0.23 23.54
C SER A 122 -11.65 1.09 22.49
N GLY A 123 -12.26 2.23 22.16
CA GLY A 123 -11.79 3.16 21.15
C GLY A 123 -12.43 2.91 19.78
N LYS A 124 -11.98 3.67 18.79
CA LYS A 124 -12.55 3.65 17.44
C LYS A 124 -11.46 3.49 16.40
N ILE A 125 -11.68 2.64 15.41
CA ILE A 125 -10.79 2.43 14.26
C ILE A 125 -11.57 2.71 12.98
N ILE A 126 -11.10 3.66 12.21
CA ILE A 126 -11.64 4.00 10.88
C ILE A 126 -10.55 3.69 9.86
N VAL A 127 -10.90 2.99 8.79
CA VAL A 127 -10.03 2.71 7.66
C VAL A 127 -10.80 3.05 6.39
N ASN A 128 -10.31 4.01 5.61
CA ASN A 128 -10.96 4.50 4.40
C ASN A 128 -12.46 4.73 4.61
N ASP A 129 -12.80 5.62 5.55
CA ASP A 129 -14.15 6.00 6.00
C ASP A 129 -14.99 4.85 6.60
N MET A 130 -14.46 3.63 6.67
CA MET A 130 -15.16 2.48 7.27
C MET A 130 -14.82 2.33 8.74
N ASN A 131 -15.82 2.43 9.61
CA ASN A 131 -15.65 2.13 11.03
C ASN A 131 -15.59 0.62 11.26
N LEU A 132 -14.41 0.11 11.61
CA LEU A 132 -14.20 -1.33 11.80
C LEU A 132 -15.00 -1.89 12.98
N GLY A 133 -15.20 -1.13 14.06
CA GLY A 133 -15.97 -1.57 15.23
C GLY A 133 -17.46 -1.81 14.91
N LYS A 134 -17.99 -1.10 13.92
CA LYS A 134 -19.40 -1.24 13.48
C LYS A 134 -19.57 -2.13 12.26
N MET A 135 -18.49 -2.73 11.73
CA MET A 135 -18.52 -3.51 10.50
C MET A 135 -19.16 -4.89 10.73
N PRO A 136 -20.27 -5.25 10.06
CA PRO A 136 -20.86 -6.57 10.14
C PRO A 136 -19.90 -7.65 9.61
N ARG A 137 -19.90 -8.84 10.21
CA ARG A 137 -18.99 -9.95 9.86
C ARG A 137 -18.99 -10.31 8.36
N ARG A 138 -20.15 -10.23 7.69
CA ARG A 138 -20.28 -10.48 6.24
C ARG A 138 -19.49 -9.54 5.35
N TYR A 139 -19.13 -8.34 5.84
CA TYR A 139 -18.33 -7.37 5.08
C TYR A 139 -16.81 -7.49 5.30
N ILE A 140 -16.36 -8.21 6.33
CA ILE A 140 -14.93 -8.40 6.64
C ILE A 140 -14.15 -8.97 5.43
N PRO A 141 -14.64 -10.00 4.69
CA PRO A 141 -13.91 -10.49 3.51
C PRO A 141 -13.76 -9.41 2.42
N LYS A 142 -14.80 -8.59 2.20
CA LYS A 142 -14.74 -7.48 1.23
C LYS A 142 -13.75 -6.40 1.66
N TYR A 143 -13.72 -6.08 2.95
CA TYR A 143 -12.75 -5.17 3.54
C TYR A 143 -11.32 -5.68 3.36
N ARG A 144 -11.04 -6.94 3.73
CA ARG A 144 -9.70 -7.53 3.62
C ARG A 144 -9.17 -7.61 2.19
N ARG A 145 -10.04 -7.62 1.17
CA ARG A 145 -9.63 -7.55 -0.25
C ARG A 145 -8.97 -6.21 -0.62
N ARG A 146 -9.22 -5.15 0.15
CA ARG A 146 -8.61 -3.82 -0.01
C ARG A 146 -7.27 -3.69 0.70
N LEU A 147 -6.87 -4.72 1.46
CA LEU A 147 -5.62 -4.80 2.18
C LEU A 147 -4.70 -5.83 1.55
N GLY A 148 -3.43 -5.48 1.39
CA GLY A 148 -2.34 -6.43 1.15
C GLY A 148 -1.63 -6.72 2.47
N MET A 149 -1.23 -7.97 2.70
CA MET A 149 -0.46 -8.34 3.88
C MET A 149 0.79 -9.13 3.49
N ILE A 150 1.93 -8.68 3.97
CA ILE A 150 3.24 -9.32 3.84
C ILE A 150 3.64 -9.80 5.23
N PHE A 151 3.97 -11.08 5.35
CA PHE A 151 4.38 -11.72 6.60
C PHE A 151 5.88 -11.97 6.62
N GLN A 152 6.47 -11.99 7.80
CA GLN A 152 7.88 -12.31 8.02
C GLN A 152 8.27 -13.71 7.51
N ASP A 153 7.39 -14.69 7.65
CA ASP A 153 7.58 -16.09 7.28
C ASP A 153 7.09 -16.43 5.87
N PHE A 154 6.91 -15.40 5.01
CA PHE A 154 6.42 -15.44 3.62
C PHE A 154 5.04 -16.09 3.44
N ARG A 155 4.68 -17.10 4.21
CA ARG A 155 3.44 -17.90 4.15
C ARG A 155 3.08 -18.35 2.73
N LEU A 156 4.08 -18.83 1.99
CA LEU A 156 3.86 -19.37 0.66
C LEU A 156 3.27 -20.79 0.74
N LEU A 157 2.41 -21.11 -0.23
CA LEU A 157 1.90 -22.47 -0.42
C LEU A 157 3.01 -23.32 -1.00
N LYS A 158 3.54 -24.27 -0.19
CA LYS A 158 4.73 -25.07 -0.51
C LYS A 158 4.50 -26.07 -1.63
N ASP A 159 3.25 -26.49 -1.84
CA ASP A 159 2.76 -27.41 -2.86
C ASP A 159 2.40 -26.69 -4.19
N ARG A 160 2.57 -25.37 -4.24
CA ARG A 160 2.26 -24.54 -5.39
C ARG A 160 3.48 -23.79 -5.90
N ASN A 161 3.61 -23.67 -7.21
CA ASN A 161 4.68 -22.89 -7.83
C ASN A 161 4.43 -21.37 -7.64
N VAL A 162 5.38 -20.54 -8.09
CA VAL A 162 5.34 -19.08 -8.00
C VAL A 162 4.06 -18.51 -8.65
N TYR A 163 3.75 -18.95 -9.89
CA TYR A 163 2.54 -18.50 -10.59
C TYR A 163 1.27 -18.80 -9.76
N GLU A 164 1.16 -20.03 -9.29
CA GLU A 164 0.00 -20.51 -8.52
C GLU A 164 -0.14 -19.80 -7.17
N ASN A 165 0.97 -19.48 -6.50
CA ASN A 165 0.96 -18.69 -5.26
C ASN A 165 0.34 -17.30 -5.47
N VAL A 166 0.70 -16.61 -6.56
CA VAL A 166 0.16 -15.29 -6.87
C VAL A 166 -1.27 -15.40 -7.39
N ALA A 167 -1.56 -16.35 -8.29
CA ALA A 167 -2.88 -16.59 -8.84
C ALA A 167 -3.92 -16.95 -7.77
N PHE A 168 -3.50 -17.61 -6.69
CA PHE A 168 -4.37 -18.01 -5.59
C PHE A 168 -5.14 -16.83 -5.00
N ALA A 169 -4.47 -15.70 -4.78
CA ALA A 169 -5.13 -14.51 -4.22
C ALA A 169 -6.27 -13.98 -5.11
N GLN A 170 -6.14 -14.07 -6.42
CA GLN A 170 -7.20 -13.70 -7.37
C GLN A 170 -8.32 -14.75 -7.45
N ARG A 171 -7.97 -16.05 -7.39
CA ARG A 171 -9.00 -17.10 -7.34
C ARG A 171 -9.91 -16.98 -6.13
N VAL A 172 -9.35 -16.65 -4.97
CA VAL A 172 -10.11 -16.44 -3.72
C VAL A 172 -11.15 -15.33 -3.86
N ILE A 173 -10.88 -14.30 -4.65
CA ILE A 173 -11.84 -13.21 -4.89
C ILE A 173 -12.79 -13.46 -6.05
N GLY A 174 -12.66 -14.61 -6.75
CA GLY A 174 -13.51 -14.98 -7.88
C GLY A 174 -13.12 -14.32 -9.21
N ALA A 175 -11.85 -13.91 -9.38
CA ALA A 175 -11.38 -13.37 -10.66
C ALA A 175 -11.46 -14.39 -11.79
N SER A 176 -11.77 -13.95 -13.01
CA SER A 176 -11.86 -14.81 -14.17
C SER A 176 -10.50 -15.41 -14.55
N ALA A 177 -10.51 -16.60 -15.15
CA ALA A 177 -9.29 -17.25 -15.62
C ALA A 177 -8.52 -16.39 -16.66
N ARG A 178 -9.23 -15.55 -17.43
CA ARG A 178 -8.63 -14.60 -18.37
C ARG A 178 -7.86 -13.52 -17.62
N SER A 179 -8.51 -12.87 -16.62
CA SER A 179 -7.88 -11.84 -15.80
C SER A 179 -6.62 -12.37 -15.11
N ILE A 180 -6.68 -13.58 -14.54
CA ILE A 180 -5.53 -14.23 -13.88
C ILE A 180 -4.37 -14.42 -14.86
N ARG A 181 -4.64 -14.91 -16.07
CA ARG A 181 -3.61 -15.15 -17.11
C ARG A 181 -2.94 -13.87 -17.59
N GLU A 182 -3.63 -12.74 -17.53
CA GLU A 182 -3.10 -11.43 -17.93
C GLU A 182 -2.34 -10.75 -16.78
N SER A 183 -2.88 -10.79 -15.57
CA SER A 183 -2.36 -10.02 -14.42
C SER A 183 -1.17 -10.69 -13.71
N VAL A 184 -1.16 -12.03 -13.58
CA VAL A 184 -0.09 -12.71 -12.86
C VAL A 184 1.28 -12.56 -13.52
N PRO A 185 1.46 -12.77 -14.85
CA PRO A 185 2.76 -12.50 -15.50
C PRO A 185 3.22 -11.05 -15.35
N THR A 186 2.30 -10.08 -15.48
CA THR A 186 2.60 -8.66 -15.29
C THR A 186 3.10 -8.38 -13.87
N MET A 187 2.44 -8.96 -12.86
CA MET A 187 2.87 -8.83 -11.46
C MET A 187 4.24 -9.48 -11.22
N LEU A 188 4.49 -10.66 -11.79
CA LEU A 188 5.79 -11.34 -11.68
C LEU A 188 6.91 -10.56 -12.36
N THR A 189 6.62 -9.87 -13.46
CA THR A 189 7.57 -8.94 -14.10
C THR A 189 7.91 -7.77 -13.18
N MET A 190 6.91 -7.19 -12.53
CA MET A 190 7.08 -6.06 -11.61
C MET A 190 8.00 -6.40 -10.43
N VAL A 191 7.92 -7.64 -9.91
CA VAL A 191 8.77 -8.08 -8.79
C VAL A 191 10.06 -8.79 -9.25
N GLY A 192 10.35 -8.84 -10.56
CA GLY A 192 11.58 -9.43 -11.12
C GLY A 192 11.63 -10.96 -11.12
N LEU A 193 10.47 -11.63 -11.15
CA LEU A 193 10.37 -13.11 -11.07
C LEU A 193 9.80 -13.78 -12.34
N SER A 194 9.79 -13.08 -13.49
CA SER A 194 9.22 -13.60 -14.74
C SER A 194 9.84 -14.94 -15.18
N SER A 195 11.15 -15.13 -15.02
CA SER A 195 11.84 -16.36 -15.40
C SER A 195 11.59 -17.54 -14.45
N LYS A 196 11.10 -17.25 -13.24
CA LYS A 196 10.95 -18.25 -12.16
C LYS A 196 9.49 -18.65 -11.88
N TYR A 197 8.55 -18.35 -12.77
CA TYR A 197 7.12 -18.55 -12.53
C TYR A 197 6.71 -20.02 -12.29
N LYS A 198 7.49 -21.00 -12.80
CA LYS A 198 7.28 -22.45 -12.57
C LYS A 198 7.99 -23.00 -11.34
N PHE A 199 8.89 -22.23 -10.71
CA PHE A 199 9.66 -22.68 -9.56
C PHE A 199 8.75 -22.82 -8.33
N TYR A 200 9.11 -23.76 -7.47
CA TYR A 200 8.45 -23.93 -6.18
C TYR A 200 9.18 -23.11 -5.08
N PRO A 201 8.52 -22.79 -3.96
CA PRO A 201 9.14 -21.99 -2.90
C PRO A 201 10.49 -22.53 -2.40
N GLN A 202 10.65 -23.85 -2.34
CA GLN A 202 11.89 -24.50 -1.88
C GLN A 202 13.08 -24.30 -2.84
N GLN A 203 12.82 -23.89 -4.08
CA GLN A 203 13.83 -23.64 -5.12
C GLN A 203 14.23 -22.16 -5.19
N LEU A 204 13.68 -21.32 -4.32
CA LEU A 204 13.87 -19.89 -4.30
C LEU A 204 14.71 -19.45 -3.11
N SER A 205 15.55 -18.42 -3.30
CA SER A 205 16.20 -17.71 -2.20
C SER A 205 15.15 -17.00 -1.32
N GLY A 206 15.53 -16.62 -0.08
CA GLY A 206 14.65 -15.90 0.83
C GLY A 206 14.12 -14.59 0.23
N GLY A 207 14.98 -13.81 -0.44
CA GLY A 207 14.57 -12.58 -1.12
C GLY A 207 13.59 -12.83 -2.27
N GLU A 208 13.73 -13.95 -3.01
CA GLU A 208 12.78 -14.33 -4.06
C GLU A 208 11.45 -14.78 -3.49
N GLN A 209 11.47 -15.56 -2.40
CA GLN A 209 10.25 -15.94 -1.69
C GLN A 209 9.49 -14.72 -1.18
N GLN A 210 10.20 -13.71 -0.65
CA GLN A 210 9.60 -12.45 -0.22
C GLN A 210 9.00 -11.68 -1.41
N ARG A 211 9.67 -11.64 -2.56
CA ARG A 211 9.10 -11.04 -3.79
C ARG A 211 7.83 -11.75 -4.24
N VAL A 212 7.73 -13.08 -4.12
CA VAL A 212 6.47 -13.82 -4.37
C VAL A 212 5.38 -13.42 -3.38
N ALA A 213 5.71 -13.29 -2.09
CA ALA A 213 4.75 -12.86 -1.07
C ALA A 213 4.24 -11.43 -1.33
N ILE A 214 5.13 -10.51 -1.75
CA ILE A 214 4.77 -9.16 -2.16
C ILE A 214 3.86 -9.20 -3.40
N ALA A 215 4.20 -9.95 -4.44
CA ALA A 215 3.38 -10.11 -5.64
C ALA A 215 1.98 -10.61 -5.31
N ARG A 216 1.88 -11.62 -4.42
CA ARG A 216 0.60 -12.14 -3.94
C ARG A 216 -0.22 -11.11 -3.16
N ALA A 217 0.43 -10.27 -2.36
CA ALA A 217 -0.25 -9.21 -1.61
C ALA A 217 -0.78 -8.10 -2.53
N LEU A 218 -0.07 -7.80 -3.63
CA LEU A 218 -0.38 -6.69 -4.53
C LEU A 218 -1.32 -7.04 -5.69
N ILE A 219 -1.47 -8.33 -6.05
CA ILE A 219 -2.18 -8.74 -7.26
C ILE A 219 -3.63 -8.25 -7.31
N ASN A 220 -4.26 -8.06 -6.14
CA ASN A 220 -5.62 -7.54 -6.00
C ASN A 220 -5.68 -6.01 -5.88
N ARG A 221 -4.57 -5.30 -6.13
CA ARG A 221 -4.46 -3.83 -6.08
C ARG A 221 -4.98 -3.25 -4.76
N PRO A 222 -4.37 -3.61 -3.62
CA PRO A 222 -4.82 -3.11 -2.33
C PRO A 222 -4.58 -1.61 -2.20
N GLU A 223 -5.45 -0.93 -1.46
CA GLU A 223 -5.30 0.48 -1.10
C GLU A 223 -4.25 0.66 -0.01
N ILE A 224 -4.14 -0.33 0.88
CA ILE A 224 -3.21 -0.34 2.01
C ILE A 224 -2.40 -1.63 1.96
N LEU A 225 -1.08 -1.51 2.09
CA LEU A 225 -0.14 -2.61 2.22
C LEU A 225 0.42 -2.61 3.64
N LEU A 226 0.15 -3.68 4.37
CA LEU A 226 0.68 -3.94 5.70
C LEU A 226 1.84 -4.93 5.58
N ALA A 227 2.97 -4.66 6.20
CA ALA A 227 4.14 -5.53 6.19
C ALA A 227 4.64 -5.76 7.62
N ASP A 228 4.60 -7.00 8.08
CA ASP A 228 5.09 -7.42 9.39
C ASP A 228 6.49 -8.03 9.22
N GLU A 229 7.53 -7.29 9.63
CA GLU A 229 8.95 -7.66 9.53
C GLU A 229 9.35 -8.18 8.12
N PRO A 230 9.09 -7.42 7.04
CA PRO A 230 9.23 -7.92 5.68
C PRO A 230 10.66 -8.29 5.27
N THR A 231 11.64 -7.94 6.09
CA THR A 231 13.07 -8.18 5.85
C THR A 231 13.72 -9.03 6.93
N GLY A 232 12.97 -9.50 7.92
CA GLY A 232 13.51 -10.19 9.11
C GLY A 232 14.26 -11.50 8.83
N ASN A 233 14.01 -12.14 7.68
CA ASN A 233 14.67 -13.38 7.26
C ASN A 233 15.63 -13.19 6.06
N LEU A 234 16.07 -11.95 5.80
CA LEU A 234 16.88 -11.59 4.63
C LEU A 234 18.23 -11.00 5.07
N ASP A 235 19.23 -11.14 4.21
CA ASP A 235 20.49 -10.40 4.35
C ASP A 235 20.31 -8.91 4.03
N GLY A 236 21.30 -8.09 4.38
CA GLY A 236 21.23 -6.64 4.26
C GLY A 236 21.01 -6.14 2.83
N HIS A 237 21.61 -6.81 1.82
CA HIS A 237 21.43 -6.43 0.42
C HIS A 237 20.00 -6.69 -0.05
N ASN A 238 19.51 -7.91 0.13
CA ASN A 238 18.13 -8.30 -0.22
C ASN A 238 17.10 -7.47 0.56
N SER A 239 17.37 -7.16 1.84
CA SER A 239 16.53 -6.29 2.65
C SER A 239 16.32 -4.92 2.02
N MET A 240 17.39 -4.27 1.55
CA MET A 240 17.28 -2.96 0.90
C MET A 240 16.58 -3.03 -0.45
N GLU A 241 16.72 -4.10 -1.22
CA GLU A 241 15.98 -4.29 -2.47
C GLU A 241 14.47 -4.44 -2.23
N ILE A 242 14.07 -5.20 -1.20
CA ILE A 242 12.67 -5.32 -0.79
C ILE A 242 12.12 -3.96 -0.36
N MET A 243 12.88 -3.19 0.42
CA MET A 243 12.44 -1.87 0.87
C MET A 243 12.31 -0.87 -0.29
N LYS A 244 13.22 -0.88 -1.27
CA LYS A 244 13.10 -0.09 -2.50
C LYS A 244 11.84 -0.48 -3.29
N LEU A 245 11.53 -1.77 -3.40
CA LEU A 245 10.30 -2.24 -4.05
C LEU A 245 9.05 -1.72 -3.33
N LEU A 246 9.02 -1.75 -1.98
CA LEU A 246 7.91 -1.19 -1.20
C LEU A 246 7.78 0.34 -1.38
N ASP A 247 8.90 1.06 -1.49
CA ASP A 247 8.92 2.50 -1.76
C ASP A 247 8.37 2.83 -3.15
N GLU A 248 8.70 2.03 -4.17
CA GLU A 248 8.14 2.17 -5.52
C GLU A 248 6.63 1.90 -5.55
N ILE A 249 6.16 0.92 -4.79
CA ILE A 249 4.73 0.63 -4.64
C ILE A 249 4.01 1.81 -3.98
N ASN A 250 4.61 2.40 -2.95
CA ASN A 250 4.08 3.59 -2.28
C ASN A 250 4.01 4.80 -3.22
N LYS A 251 5.06 5.06 -3.99
CA LYS A 251 5.09 6.15 -5.00
C LYS A 251 3.97 6.04 -6.03
N ARG A 252 3.41 4.85 -6.22
CA ARG A 252 2.25 4.60 -7.10
C ARG A 252 0.90 4.84 -6.42
N GLY A 253 0.91 5.29 -5.17
CA GLY A 253 -0.28 5.71 -4.42
C GLY A 253 -0.82 4.69 -3.43
N THR A 254 -0.17 3.53 -3.22
CA THR A 254 -0.55 2.59 -2.16
C THR A 254 -0.05 3.11 -0.82
N THR A 255 -0.91 3.19 0.20
CA THR A 255 -0.50 3.47 1.58
C THR A 255 0.28 2.27 2.12
N VAL A 256 1.48 2.49 2.67
CA VAL A 256 2.35 1.40 3.14
C VAL A 256 2.65 1.56 4.62
N ILE A 257 2.38 0.51 5.40
CA ILE A 257 2.76 0.44 6.82
C ILE A 257 3.72 -0.73 7.00
N VAL A 258 4.92 -0.45 7.45
CA VAL A 258 5.96 -1.44 7.72
C VAL A 258 6.24 -1.51 9.20
N VAL A 259 6.02 -2.68 9.78
CA VAL A 259 6.47 -3.00 11.13
C VAL A 259 7.87 -3.58 11.02
N THR A 260 8.83 -3.02 11.74
CA THR A 260 10.21 -3.54 11.76
C THR A 260 10.93 -3.17 13.05
N HIS A 261 12.00 -3.91 13.35
CA HIS A 261 12.97 -3.59 14.40
C HIS A 261 14.34 -3.20 13.82
N SER A 262 14.49 -3.15 12.48
CA SER A 262 15.73 -2.80 11.82
C SER A 262 15.96 -1.29 11.78
N HIS A 263 16.85 -0.80 12.64
CA HIS A 263 17.26 0.61 12.72
C HIS A 263 17.86 1.08 11.39
N GLU A 264 18.76 0.30 10.81
CA GLU A 264 19.47 0.62 9.57
C GLU A 264 18.51 0.92 8.41
N ILE A 265 17.44 0.14 8.26
CA ILE A 265 16.43 0.34 7.22
C ILE A 265 15.69 1.65 7.42
N VAL A 266 15.23 1.90 8.66
CA VAL A 266 14.47 3.09 9.02
C VAL A 266 15.30 4.35 8.75
N ASP A 267 16.56 4.37 9.20
CA ASP A 267 17.48 5.50 9.03
C ASP A 267 17.81 5.79 7.56
N ARG A 268 17.95 4.74 6.73
CA ARG A 268 18.19 4.89 5.30
C ARG A 268 16.99 5.41 4.51
N MET A 269 15.78 4.99 4.91
CA MET A 269 14.54 5.33 4.18
C MET A 269 14.02 6.73 4.49
N LYS A 270 14.31 7.29 5.68
CA LYS A 270 13.89 8.64 6.13
C LYS A 270 12.41 8.93 5.92
N ARG A 271 11.56 7.95 6.21
CA ARG A 271 10.09 8.05 6.18
C ARG A 271 9.54 8.37 7.56
N ARG A 272 8.24 8.58 7.69
CA ARG A 272 7.59 8.74 8.99
C ARG A 272 7.79 7.50 9.86
N VAL A 273 8.10 7.72 11.13
CA VAL A 273 8.38 6.67 12.11
C VAL A 273 7.49 6.88 13.33
N ILE A 274 6.74 5.86 13.68
CA ILE A 274 5.95 5.78 14.89
C ILE A 274 6.63 4.77 15.81
N THR A 275 7.09 5.23 16.96
CA THR A 275 7.75 4.38 17.97
C THR A 275 6.73 3.91 19.01
N MET A 276 6.68 2.60 19.21
CA MET A 276 5.82 1.98 20.21
C MET A 276 6.64 1.35 21.34
N ASP A 277 6.25 1.63 22.59
CA ASP A 277 6.76 0.93 23.76
C ASP A 277 5.61 0.51 24.69
N ARG A 278 5.65 -0.71 25.19
CA ARG A 278 4.69 -1.29 26.15
C ARG A 278 3.22 -0.99 25.85
N GLY A 279 2.86 -1.01 24.57
CA GLY A 279 1.49 -0.80 24.12
C GLY A 279 1.08 0.65 23.99
N THR A 280 1.99 1.61 24.08
CA THR A 280 1.75 3.06 23.88
C THR A 280 2.59 3.60 22.72
N ILE A 281 2.20 4.74 22.18
CA ILE A 281 3.04 5.51 21.25
C ILE A 281 3.92 6.44 22.06
N VAL A 282 5.23 6.37 21.86
CA VAL A 282 6.21 7.23 22.54
C VAL A 282 6.73 8.34 21.66
N SER A 283 6.80 8.14 20.34
CA SER A 283 7.10 9.20 19.37
C SER A 283 6.40 8.97 18.03
N ASP A 284 6.21 10.06 17.26
CA ASP A 284 5.65 10.07 15.91
C ASP A 284 6.36 11.18 15.12
N GLU A 285 7.34 10.78 14.32
CA GLU A 285 8.24 11.68 13.60
C GLU A 285 8.02 11.59 12.10
N LYS A 286 7.67 12.72 11.45
CA LYS A 286 7.36 12.76 10.01
C LYS A 286 8.57 12.45 9.10
N LYS A 287 9.78 12.66 9.57
CA LYS A 287 11.05 12.30 8.91
C LYS A 287 11.98 11.77 9.99
N GLY A 288 11.67 10.58 10.48
CA GLY A 288 12.40 9.99 11.57
C GLY A 288 13.66 9.27 11.09
N GLY A 289 14.73 9.40 11.90
CA GLY A 289 15.72 8.40 12.13
C GLY A 289 15.46 7.80 13.51
N TYR A 290 16.14 6.74 13.87
CA TYR A 290 16.07 6.20 15.22
C TYR A 290 16.74 7.22 16.16
N THR A 291 16.00 7.87 17.02
CA THR A 291 16.60 8.57 18.16
C THR A 291 17.15 7.52 19.11
N HIS A 292 18.47 7.50 19.27
CA HIS A 292 19.14 6.73 20.30
C HIS A 292 18.74 7.31 21.66
N GLU A 293 17.76 6.72 22.32
CA GLU A 293 17.65 6.75 23.77
C GLU A 293 17.87 5.33 24.26
N ASP A 294 18.95 5.16 25.02
CA ASP A 294 19.46 3.92 25.64
C ASP A 294 18.44 3.17 26.48
#